data_0ddf46451c07dd661943c938a1935f88
#
_entry.id   0ddf46451c07dd661943c938a1935f88
#
_cell.length_a   1.000
_cell.length_b   1.000
_cell.length_c   1.000
_cell.angle_alpha   90.00
_cell.angle_beta   90.00
_cell.angle_gamma   90.00
#
_symmetry.space_group_name_H-M   'P 1'
#
loop_
_entity.id
_entity.type
_entity.pdbx_description
1 polymer ?
#
loop_
_entity_poly.entity_id
_entity_poly.type
_entity_poly.pdbx_seq_one_letter_code
_entity_poly.pdbx_strand_id
1 'polypeptide(L)'
;MLSNEEYKKAVEEAKEELKAELLAVKYNKHSTLLGVREKYIIKKNASGFRRGEEGELAKVIGLHSSWRVYEGVRAIIPKIMNIYSINSINNELVGKRANEIAEMLFAVVLELAKKERAIHDNEK
;
A
#
# COMPACT_ATOMS: atom_id res chain seq x y z
N MET A 1 39.47 -24.24 15.72
CA MET A 1 39.77 -23.12 14.80
C MET A 1 38.95 -23.29 13.51
N LEU A 2 38.17 -22.29 13.15
CA LEU A 2 37.41 -22.35 11.92
C LEU A 2 38.34 -22.26 10.70
N SER A 3 38.03 -23.00 9.63
CA SER A 3 38.72 -22.85 8.36
C SER A 3 38.40 -21.47 7.75
N ASN A 4 39.21 -21.00 6.82
CA ASN A 4 38.95 -19.74 6.13
C ASN A 4 37.59 -19.72 5.44
N GLU A 5 37.16 -20.87 4.90
CA GLU A 5 35.86 -20.99 4.23
C GLU A 5 34.69 -20.92 5.22
N GLU A 6 34.82 -21.59 6.37
CA GLU A 6 33.83 -21.53 7.45
C GLU A 6 33.71 -20.13 8.01
N TYR A 7 34.83 -19.44 8.19
CA TYR A 7 34.84 -18.05 8.65
C TYR A 7 34.14 -17.11 7.66
N LYS A 8 34.45 -17.22 6.37
CA LYS A 8 33.81 -16.42 5.33
C LYS A 8 32.31 -16.66 5.28
N LYS A 9 31.89 -17.92 5.38
CA LYS A 9 30.46 -18.28 5.40
C LYS A 9 29.75 -17.67 6.59
N ALA A 10 30.33 -17.75 7.79
CA ALA A 10 29.77 -17.14 8.99
C ALA A 10 29.64 -15.62 8.86
N VAL A 11 30.63 -14.94 8.29
CA VAL A 11 30.60 -13.51 8.04
C VAL A 11 29.49 -13.12 7.06
N GLU A 12 29.33 -13.89 5.97
CA GLU A 12 28.27 -13.62 4.98
C GLU A 12 26.88 -13.82 5.59
N GLU A 13 26.67 -14.89 6.36
CA GLU A 13 25.40 -15.12 7.06
C GLU A 13 25.08 -13.98 8.02
N ALA A 14 26.06 -13.52 8.79
CA ALA A 14 25.89 -12.39 9.72
C ALA A 14 25.54 -11.09 8.98
N LYS A 15 26.16 -10.84 7.82
CA LYS A 15 25.85 -9.66 7.00
C LYS A 15 24.42 -9.70 6.48
N GLU A 16 23.95 -10.86 6.01
CA GLU A 16 22.60 -11.04 5.51
C GLU A 16 21.57 -10.84 6.61
N GLU A 17 21.79 -11.41 7.79
CA GLU A 17 20.93 -11.21 8.96
C GLU A 17 20.87 -9.74 9.36
N LEU A 18 22.01 -9.06 9.37
CA LEU A 18 22.08 -7.64 9.71
C LEU A 18 21.33 -6.77 8.69
N LYS A 19 21.45 -7.07 7.42
CA LYS A 19 20.70 -6.38 6.35
C LYS A 19 19.20 -6.56 6.54
N ALA A 20 18.75 -7.79 6.82
CA ALA A 20 17.34 -8.09 7.07
C ALA A 20 16.81 -7.33 8.27
N GLU A 21 17.56 -7.29 9.38
CA GLU A 21 17.20 -6.53 10.57
C GLU A 21 17.13 -5.03 10.30
N LEU A 22 18.10 -4.49 9.58
CA LEU A 22 18.13 -3.07 9.21
C LEU A 22 16.95 -2.69 8.32
N LEU A 23 16.60 -3.55 7.37
CA LEU A 23 15.43 -3.32 6.51
C LEU A 23 14.14 -3.35 7.35
N ALA A 24 14.00 -4.31 8.26
CA ALA A 24 12.84 -4.41 9.14
C ALA A 24 12.72 -3.19 10.05
N VAL A 25 13.82 -2.71 10.61
CA VAL A 25 13.85 -1.53 11.51
C VAL A 25 13.52 -0.25 10.74
N LYS A 26 14.00 -0.10 9.52
CA LYS A 26 13.76 1.11 8.70
C LYS A 26 12.37 1.14 8.08
N TYR A 27 11.70 0.01 7.93
CA TYR A 27 10.39 -0.03 7.31
C TYR A 27 9.32 0.52 8.25
N ASN A 28 8.62 1.54 7.81
CA ASN A 28 7.49 2.11 8.53
C ASN A 28 6.20 1.45 8.06
N LYS A 29 5.64 0.54 8.87
CA LYS A 29 4.38 -0.17 8.56
C LYS A 29 3.23 0.78 8.25
N HIS A 30 3.20 1.94 8.90
CA HIS A 30 2.13 2.93 8.74
C HIS A 30 2.19 3.63 7.40
N SER A 31 3.31 3.53 6.68
CA SER A 31 3.44 4.08 5.33
C SER A 31 2.88 3.16 4.25
N THR A 32 2.59 1.88 4.57
CA THR A 32 2.01 0.96 3.61
C THR A 32 0.65 1.49 3.14
N LEU A 33 0.47 1.60 1.84
CA LEU A 33 -0.72 2.14 1.18
C LEU A 33 -0.96 3.65 1.41
N LEU A 34 -0.06 4.36 2.11
CA LEU A 34 -0.23 5.78 2.37
C LEU A 34 -0.31 6.61 1.09
N GLY A 35 0.62 6.40 0.15
CA GLY A 35 0.63 7.11 -1.13
C GLY A 35 -0.62 6.86 -1.95
N VAL A 36 -1.10 5.62 -1.98
CA VAL A 36 -2.33 5.23 -2.67
C VAL A 36 -3.54 5.89 -2.01
N ARG A 37 -3.60 5.89 -0.68
CA ARG A 37 -4.66 6.56 0.07
C ARG A 37 -4.70 8.05 -0.23
N GLU A 38 -3.56 8.72 -0.23
CA GLU A 38 -3.48 10.15 -0.53
C GLU A 38 -3.91 10.46 -1.97
N LYS A 39 -3.55 9.62 -2.92
CA LYS A 39 -3.90 9.81 -4.33
C LYS A 39 -5.39 9.61 -4.61
N TYR A 40 -6.01 8.60 -4.04
CA TYR A 40 -7.38 8.20 -4.39
C TYR A 40 -8.45 8.61 -3.38
N ILE A 41 -8.10 8.72 -2.12
CA ILE A 41 -9.08 8.98 -1.05
C ILE A 41 -8.96 10.42 -0.54
N ILE A 42 -7.94 10.71 0.25
CA ILE A 42 -7.74 12.04 0.80
C ILE A 42 -6.28 12.25 1.22
N LYS A 43 -5.75 13.41 0.89
CA LYS A 43 -4.45 13.86 1.36
C LYS A 43 -4.65 14.79 2.55
N LYS A 44 -4.16 14.39 3.71
CA LYS A 44 -4.22 15.17 4.93
C LYS A 44 -3.34 16.43 4.80
N ASN A 45 -3.89 17.60 5.15
CA ASN A 45 -3.10 18.83 5.24
C ASN A 45 -2.66 19.08 6.70
N ALA A 46 -2.01 20.21 6.96
CA ALA A 46 -1.51 20.58 8.30
C ALA A 46 -2.63 20.70 9.35
N SER A 47 -3.87 20.95 8.94
CA SER A 47 -5.03 21.10 9.81
C SER A 47 -5.82 19.80 9.99
N GLY A 48 -5.39 18.70 9.36
CA GLY A 48 -6.02 17.38 9.42
C GLY A 48 -6.94 17.08 8.25
N PHE A 49 -7.69 15.96 8.34
CA PHE A 49 -8.52 15.47 7.22
C PHE A 49 -9.68 16.38 6.85
N ARG A 50 -10.19 17.17 7.76
CA ARG A 50 -11.33 18.07 7.47
C ARG A 50 -11.03 19.11 6.39
N ARG A 51 -9.75 19.48 6.24
CA ARG A 51 -9.29 20.42 5.22
C ARG A 51 -8.33 19.78 4.24
N GLY A 52 -8.34 18.44 4.20
CA GLY A 52 -7.51 17.70 3.25
C GLY A 52 -8.06 17.82 1.84
N GLU A 53 -7.19 17.54 0.89
CA GLU A 53 -7.54 17.49 -0.52
C GLU A 53 -8.09 16.12 -0.85
N GLU A 54 -9.32 16.06 -1.42
CA GLU A 54 -9.93 14.81 -1.86
C GLU A 54 -9.14 14.18 -3.00
N GLY A 55 -8.96 12.85 -2.92
CA GLY A 55 -8.29 12.08 -3.96
C GLY A 55 -9.15 11.86 -5.20
N GLU A 56 -8.55 11.27 -6.21
CA GLU A 56 -9.19 11.08 -7.52
C GLU A 56 -10.48 10.26 -7.45
N LEU A 57 -10.51 9.20 -6.64
CA LEU A 57 -11.70 8.37 -6.48
C LEU A 57 -12.77 9.09 -5.64
N ALA A 58 -12.38 9.77 -4.57
CA ALA A 58 -13.30 10.51 -3.71
C ALA A 58 -14.06 11.59 -4.49
N LYS A 59 -13.40 12.23 -5.45
CA LYS A 59 -14.05 13.23 -6.32
C LYS A 59 -15.16 12.63 -7.20
N VAL A 60 -15.07 11.32 -7.51
CA VAL A 60 -16.05 10.64 -8.37
C VAL A 60 -17.19 10.03 -7.56
N ILE A 61 -16.88 9.30 -6.50
CA ILE A 61 -17.87 8.52 -5.74
C ILE A 61 -18.19 9.07 -4.35
N GLY A 62 -17.49 10.12 -3.93
CA GLY A 62 -17.60 10.69 -2.58
C GLY A 62 -16.60 10.10 -1.61
N LEU A 63 -16.30 10.85 -0.56
CA LEU A 63 -15.27 10.47 0.42
C LEU A 63 -15.63 9.19 1.19
N HIS A 64 -16.87 9.10 1.68
CA HIS A 64 -17.34 7.95 2.45
C HIS A 64 -17.23 6.65 1.64
N SER A 65 -17.75 6.66 0.41
CA SER A 65 -17.70 5.50 -0.49
C SER A 65 -16.27 5.13 -0.85
N SER A 66 -15.41 6.11 -1.06
CA SER A 66 -14.00 5.85 -1.39
C SER A 66 -13.26 5.21 -0.21
N TRP A 67 -13.57 5.58 1.04
CA TRP A 67 -13.03 4.90 2.22
C TRP A 67 -13.46 3.43 2.28
N ARG A 68 -14.70 3.14 1.91
CA ARG A 68 -15.20 1.75 1.83
C ARG A 68 -14.43 0.93 0.81
N VAL A 69 -14.15 1.51 -0.35
CA VAL A 69 -13.32 0.88 -1.38
C VAL A 69 -11.90 0.64 -0.84
N TYR A 70 -11.32 1.63 -0.14
CA TYR A 70 -10.00 1.48 0.47
C TYR A 70 -9.96 0.31 1.44
N GLU A 71 -10.96 0.18 2.32
CA GLU A 71 -11.05 -0.94 3.26
C GLU A 71 -11.10 -2.29 2.54
N GLY A 72 -11.87 -2.38 1.45
CA GLY A 72 -11.96 -3.58 0.63
C GLY A 72 -10.65 -3.94 -0.07
N VAL A 73 -9.99 -2.96 -0.65
CA VAL A 73 -8.67 -3.14 -1.29
C VAL A 73 -7.64 -3.60 -0.24
N ARG A 74 -7.60 -2.93 0.90
CA ARG A 74 -6.71 -3.30 2.01
C ARG A 74 -6.94 -4.74 2.48
N ALA A 75 -8.18 -5.20 2.48
CA ALA A 75 -8.52 -6.56 2.91
C ALA A 75 -8.15 -7.63 1.89
N ILE A 76 -8.22 -7.32 0.58
CA ILE A 76 -7.97 -8.30 -0.47
C ILE A 76 -6.47 -8.47 -0.80
N ILE A 77 -5.67 -7.44 -0.63
CA ILE A 77 -4.24 -7.47 -0.94
C ILE A 77 -3.48 -8.62 -0.24
N PRO A 78 -3.66 -8.84 1.07
CA PRO A 78 -3.00 -9.97 1.74
C PRO A 78 -3.36 -11.33 1.13
N LYS A 79 -4.58 -11.48 0.68
CA LYS A 79 -5.04 -12.73 0.04
C LYS A 79 -4.37 -12.92 -1.32
N ILE A 80 -4.22 -11.86 -2.09
CA ILE A 80 -3.51 -11.89 -3.38
C ILE A 80 -2.03 -12.23 -3.17
N MET A 81 -1.40 -11.65 -2.17
CA MET A 81 0.02 -11.82 -1.88
C MET A 81 0.35 -13.08 -1.06
N ASN A 82 -0.67 -13.76 -0.54
CA ASN A 82 -0.52 -14.89 0.36
C ASN A 82 0.28 -14.53 1.62
N ILE A 83 -0.08 -13.40 2.24
CA ILE A 83 0.46 -12.95 3.52
C ILE A 83 -0.68 -12.85 4.54
N TYR A 84 -0.35 -12.76 5.82
CA TYR A 84 -1.35 -12.75 6.89
C TYR A 84 -2.23 -11.50 6.87
N SER A 85 -1.61 -10.31 6.83
CA SER A 85 -2.33 -9.03 6.81
C SER A 85 -1.40 -7.92 6.33
N ILE A 86 -1.97 -6.75 6.00
CA ILE A 86 -1.16 -5.55 5.71
C ILE A 86 -0.28 -5.18 6.90
N ASN A 87 -0.82 -5.31 8.12
CA ASN A 87 -0.06 -4.99 9.33
C ASN A 87 1.10 -5.96 9.59
N SER A 88 1.12 -7.13 8.96
CA SER A 88 2.23 -8.09 9.08
C SER A 88 3.42 -7.74 8.18
N ILE A 89 3.27 -6.80 7.27
CA ILE A 89 4.35 -6.37 6.38
C ILE A 89 5.44 -5.67 7.20
N ASN A 90 6.65 -6.21 7.12
CA ASN A 90 7.78 -5.72 7.90
C ASN A 90 9.03 -5.40 7.06
N ASN A 91 8.91 -5.41 5.74
CA ASN A 91 10.02 -5.02 4.86
C ASN A 91 9.55 -4.22 3.66
N GLU A 92 10.46 -3.44 3.12
CA GLU A 92 10.20 -2.50 2.04
C GLU A 92 9.77 -3.17 0.73
N LEU A 93 10.36 -4.32 0.39
CA LEU A 93 10.04 -5.01 -0.86
C LEU A 93 8.60 -5.51 -0.88
N VAL A 94 8.14 -6.11 0.21
CA VAL A 94 6.76 -6.57 0.34
C VAL A 94 5.80 -5.38 0.38
N GLY A 95 6.15 -4.33 1.11
CA GLY A 95 5.37 -3.09 1.16
C GLY A 95 5.22 -2.44 -0.21
N LYS A 96 6.29 -2.41 -0.99
CA LYS A 96 6.27 -1.88 -2.36
C LYS A 96 5.33 -2.68 -3.26
N ARG A 97 5.38 -4.01 -3.20
CA ARG A 97 4.47 -4.86 -3.97
C ARG A 97 3.02 -4.65 -3.56
N ALA A 98 2.74 -4.51 -2.26
CA ALA A 98 1.41 -4.21 -1.77
C ALA A 98 0.89 -2.88 -2.35
N ASN A 99 1.73 -1.84 -2.37
CA ASN A 99 1.39 -0.55 -2.95
C ASN A 99 1.12 -0.64 -4.46
N GLU A 100 1.91 -1.42 -5.19
CA GLU A 100 1.72 -1.63 -6.63
C GLU A 100 0.39 -2.32 -6.92
N ILE A 101 0.04 -3.36 -6.16
CA ILE A 101 -1.24 -4.06 -6.29
C ILE A 101 -2.39 -3.10 -5.99
N ALA A 102 -2.30 -2.33 -4.91
CA ALA A 102 -3.31 -1.35 -4.54
C ALA A 102 -3.52 -0.31 -5.65
N GLU A 103 -2.44 0.21 -6.21
CA GLU A 103 -2.51 1.18 -7.31
C GLU A 103 -3.25 0.62 -8.51
N MET A 104 -2.97 -0.63 -8.89
CA MET A 104 -3.66 -1.30 -9.99
C MET A 104 -5.14 -1.47 -9.71
N LEU A 105 -5.50 -1.90 -8.50
CA LEU A 105 -6.89 -2.09 -8.11
C LEU A 105 -7.67 -0.77 -8.10
N PHE A 106 -7.09 0.28 -7.52
CA PHE A 106 -7.73 1.59 -7.49
C PHE A 106 -7.87 2.20 -8.89
N ALA A 107 -6.88 2.01 -9.76
CA ALA A 107 -6.97 2.50 -11.14
C ALA A 107 -8.15 1.86 -11.88
N VAL A 108 -8.37 0.56 -11.71
CA VAL A 108 -9.52 -0.15 -12.31
C VAL A 108 -10.83 0.35 -11.71
N VAL A 109 -10.93 0.47 -10.38
CA VAL A 109 -12.13 0.97 -9.71
C VAL A 109 -12.48 2.38 -10.18
N LEU A 110 -11.48 3.26 -10.27
CA LEU A 110 -11.67 4.64 -10.73
C LEU A 110 -12.22 4.68 -12.16
N GLU A 111 -11.65 3.90 -13.04
CA GLU A 111 -12.08 3.83 -14.44
C GLU A 111 -13.51 3.33 -14.56
N LEU A 112 -13.85 2.26 -13.83
CA LEU A 112 -15.21 1.72 -13.80
C LEU A 112 -16.21 2.73 -13.21
N ALA A 113 -15.83 3.42 -12.13
CA ALA A 113 -16.68 4.42 -11.49
C ALA A 113 -16.98 5.60 -12.45
N LYS A 114 -15.97 6.05 -13.20
CA LYS A 114 -16.14 7.11 -14.19
C LYS A 114 -17.10 6.69 -15.30
N LYS A 115 -16.98 5.46 -15.79
CA LYS A 115 -17.87 4.90 -16.81
C LYS A 115 -19.31 4.84 -16.33
N GLU A 116 -19.54 4.37 -15.11
CA GLU A 116 -20.89 4.30 -14.54
C GLU A 116 -21.50 5.69 -14.36
N ARG A 117 -20.74 6.67 -13.90
CA ARG A 117 -21.21 8.06 -13.78
C ARG A 117 -21.58 8.65 -15.14
N ALA A 118 -20.79 8.39 -16.19
CA ALA A 118 -21.08 8.84 -17.54
C ALA A 118 -22.38 8.22 -18.09
N ILE A 119 -22.63 6.94 -17.81
CA ILE A 119 -23.87 6.25 -18.20
C ILE A 119 -25.07 6.92 -17.52
N HIS A 120 -25.01 7.15 -16.21
CA HIS A 120 -26.09 7.80 -15.46
C HIS A 120 -26.35 9.24 -15.93
N ASP A 121 -25.31 10.00 -16.24
CA ASP A 121 -25.43 11.35 -16.76
C ASP A 121 -26.10 11.38 -18.13
N ASN A 122 -25.85 10.38 -18.97
CA ASN A 122 -26.45 10.26 -20.28
C ASN A 122 -27.92 9.80 -20.23
N GLU A 123 -28.34 9.14 -19.16
CA GLU A 123 -29.74 8.70 -18.96
C GLU A 123 -30.67 9.83 -18.50
N LYS A 124 -30.10 10.93 -18.04
CA LYS A 124 -30.84 12.11 -17.63
C LYS A 124 -31.18 12.95 -18.88
#